data_ebdc00eab3c35f5e11e5cb7b4cd36dd4
#
_entry.id   ebdc00eab3c35f5e11e5cb7b4cd36dd4
#
_cell.length_a   1.000
_cell.length_b   1.000
_cell.length_c   1.000
_cell.angle_alpha   90.00
_cell.angle_beta   90.00
_cell.angle_gamma   90.00
#
_symmetry.space_group_name_H-M   'P 1'
#
loop_
_entity.id
_entity.type
_entity.pdbx_description
1 polymer ?
#
loop_
_entity_poly.entity_id
_entity_poly.type
_entity_poly.pdbx_seq_one_letter_code
_entity_poly.pdbx_strand_id
1 'polypeptide(L)'
;MLRVFFYLIFYTFQSIDTKNTMKKFNQLLCSITLCSLSFTTFAQPATETSVEKALKLSDISGTLAQSQQDMRPIYDQQAEEVIRNIFKIQQLNAEQQKAAKQIADVTASFSQKLISDPKFVQMLKKVYMQTFTEEEVLANIQFLETPIGQSINKKSSKMMAEIMRNSIEMSTAMMQDPTTQKEMNQRVEKILKPLFKQNEQSK
;
A
#
# COMPACT_ATOMS: atom_id res chain seq x y z
N MET A 1 -23.57 -1.22 -15.19
CA MET A 1 -24.10 -2.45 -15.81
C MET A 1 -25.37 -3.02 -15.13
N LEU A 2 -25.63 -2.79 -13.86
CA LEU A 2 -26.83 -3.32 -13.18
C LEU A 2 -28.17 -2.69 -13.61
N ARG A 3 -28.18 -1.44 -14.10
CA ARG A 3 -29.42 -0.75 -14.53
C ARG A 3 -29.99 -1.22 -15.86
N VAL A 4 -29.18 -1.80 -16.74
CA VAL A 4 -29.65 -2.31 -18.05
C VAL A 4 -30.28 -3.68 -17.90
N PHE A 5 -29.89 -4.46 -16.90
CA PHE A 5 -30.45 -5.78 -16.62
C PHE A 5 -31.89 -5.71 -16.07
N PHE A 6 -32.19 -4.67 -15.29
CA PHE A 6 -33.56 -4.44 -14.76
C PHE A 6 -34.55 -3.96 -15.83
N TYR A 7 -34.08 -3.26 -16.85
CA TYR A 7 -34.97 -2.77 -17.93
C TYR A 7 -35.39 -3.88 -18.91
N LEU A 8 -34.55 -4.88 -19.11
CA LEU A 8 -34.84 -6.03 -19.98
C LEU A 8 -35.84 -7.01 -19.34
N ILE A 9 -35.85 -7.13 -18.03
CA ILE A 9 -36.79 -8.00 -17.29
C ILE A 9 -38.18 -7.39 -17.25
N PHE A 10 -38.29 -6.06 -17.26
CA PHE A 10 -39.61 -5.38 -17.20
C PHE A 10 -40.36 -5.36 -18.55
N TYR A 11 -39.62 -5.42 -19.65
CA TYR A 11 -40.23 -5.35 -21.00
C TYR A 11 -40.73 -6.70 -21.53
N THR A 12 -40.28 -7.81 -20.96
CA THR A 12 -40.79 -9.16 -21.33
C THR A 12 -42.07 -9.57 -20.59
N PHE A 13 -42.53 -8.75 -19.63
CA PHE A 13 -43.67 -9.09 -18.77
C PHE A 13 -45.04 -8.58 -19.30
N GLN A 14 -45.08 -7.88 -20.44
CA GLN A 14 -46.31 -7.22 -20.91
C GLN A 14 -47.03 -7.96 -22.05
N SER A 15 -46.70 -9.18 -22.40
CA SER A 15 -47.38 -9.92 -23.48
C SER A 15 -47.43 -11.43 -23.25
N ILE A 16 -48.12 -11.88 -22.19
CA ILE A 16 -48.46 -13.32 -22.07
C ILE A 16 -49.80 -13.47 -21.33
N ASP A 17 -50.72 -14.15 -22.01
CA ASP A 17 -52.09 -14.52 -21.62
C ASP A 17 -52.14 -15.31 -20.28
N THR A 18 -53.02 -14.86 -19.37
CA THR A 18 -52.88 -15.06 -17.92
C THR A 18 -53.58 -16.29 -17.34
N LYS A 19 -54.02 -17.30 -18.07
CA LYS A 19 -54.77 -18.41 -17.44
C LYS A 19 -54.08 -19.79 -17.39
N ASN A 20 -53.07 -20.05 -18.19
CA ASN A 20 -52.42 -21.38 -18.21
C ASN A 20 -50.94 -21.38 -17.73
N THR A 21 -50.41 -20.22 -17.42
CA THR A 21 -49.00 -20.00 -17.05
C THR A 21 -48.78 -20.00 -15.54
N MET A 22 -49.77 -19.78 -14.71
CA MET A 22 -49.59 -19.68 -13.25
C MET A 22 -49.15 -20.99 -12.56
N LYS A 23 -49.58 -22.16 -13.07
CA LYS A 23 -49.13 -23.45 -12.49
C LYS A 23 -47.66 -23.78 -12.83
N LYS A 24 -47.22 -23.43 -14.02
CA LYS A 24 -45.81 -23.63 -14.42
C LYS A 24 -44.90 -22.56 -13.83
N PHE A 25 -45.40 -21.37 -13.58
CA PHE A 25 -44.68 -20.25 -12.98
C PHE A 25 -44.37 -20.53 -11.50
N ASN A 26 -45.30 -21.10 -10.72
CA ASN A 26 -45.05 -21.49 -9.33
C ASN A 26 -44.01 -22.62 -9.21
N GLN A 27 -43.94 -23.54 -10.16
CA GLN A 27 -42.90 -24.57 -10.18
C GLN A 27 -41.52 -23.99 -10.54
N LEU A 28 -41.48 -22.98 -11.42
CA LEU A 28 -40.22 -22.30 -11.77
C LEU A 28 -39.75 -21.38 -10.65
N LEU A 29 -40.66 -20.68 -9.94
CA LEU A 29 -40.29 -19.89 -8.78
C LEU A 29 -39.73 -20.73 -7.62
N CYS A 30 -40.29 -21.90 -7.35
CA CYS A 30 -39.73 -22.81 -6.35
C CYS A 30 -38.34 -23.35 -6.71
N SER A 31 -38.02 -23.51 -8.00
CA SER A 31 -36.71 -23.96 -8.45
C SER A 31 -35.65 -22.87 -8.35
N ILE A 32 -36.04 -21.60 -8.55
CA ILE A 32 -35.13 -20.44 -8.43
C ILE A 32 -34.87 -20.07 -6.96
N THR A 33 -35.84 -20.29 -6.06
CA THR A 33 -35.68 -20.02 -4.63
C THR A 33 -34.77 -21.03 -3.91
N LEU A 34 -34.58 -22.24 -4.47
CA LEU A 34 -33.64 -23.23 -3.92
C LEU A 34 -32.17 -22.98 -4.35
N CYS A 35 -31.94 -22.24 -5.45
CA CYS A 35 -30.60 -21.90 -5.90
C CYS A 35 -30.03 -20.61 -5.24
N SER A 36 -30.85 -19.87 -4.51
CA SER A 36 -30.41 -18.69 -3.75
C SER A 36 -30.12 -18.98 -2.27
N LEU A 37 -29.83 -20.23 -1.90
CA LEU A 37 -28.96 -20.51 -0.78
C LEU A 37 -27.56 -20.03 -1.18
N SER A 38 -27.42 -18.73 -1.31
CA SER A 38 -26.15 -18.06 -1.29
C SER A 38 -25.41 -18.63 -0.08
N PHE A 39 -24.43 -19.45 -0.34
CA PHE A 39 -23.41 -19.72 0.64
C PHE A 39 -22.87 -18.35 1.05
N THR A 40 -23.42 -17.77 2.10
CA THR A 40 -22.67 -16.85 2.92
C THR A 40 -21.57 -17.71 3.53
N THR A 41 -20.57 -18.05 2.72
CA THR A 41 -19.29 -18.46 3.25
C THR A 41 -18.86 -17.25 4.05
N PHE A 42 -19.10 -17.28 5.37
CA PHE A 42 -18.39 -16.41 6.28
C PHE A 42 -16.92 -16.69 5.98
N ALA A 43 -16.29 -15.74 5.28
CA ALA A 43 -14.89 -15.84 4.95
C ALA A 43 -14.15 -16.05 6.26
N GLN A 44 -13.61 -17.25 6.45
CA GLN A 44 -12.92 -17.61 7.67
C GLN A 44 -11.67 -16.76 7.78
N PRO A 45 -11.42 -16.07 8.92
CA PRO A 45 -10.18 -15.33 9.10
C PRO A 45 -8.96 -16.23 8.88
N ALA A 46 -7.91 -15.67 8.28
CA ALA A 46 -6.68 -16.40 8.06
C ALA A 46 -6.10 -16.94 9.37
N THR A 47 -5.62 -18.19 9.35
CA THR A 47 -4.98 -18.81 10.51
C THR A 47 -3.54 -18.34 10.65
N GLU A 48 -3.00 -18.33 11.87
CA GLU A 48 -1.62 -17.95 12.11
C GLU A 48 -0.65 -18.88 11.34
N THR A 49 -0.96 -20.18 11.27
CA THR A 49 -0.13 -21.18 10.59
C THR A 49 -0.04 -20.93 9.08
N SER A 50 -1.17 -20.66 8.43
CA SER A 50 -1.18 -20.38 6.98
C SER A 50 -0.50 -19.04 6.67
N VAL A 51 -0.73 -18.01 7.49
CA VAL A 51 -0.05 -16.72 7.37
C VAL A 51 1.47 -16.86 7.52
N GLU A 52 1.94 -17.61 8.51
CA GLU A 52 3.37 -17.86 8.71
C GLU A 52 4.01 -18.55 7.49
N LYS A 53 3.33 -19.55 6.92
CA LYS A 53 3.76 -20.22 5.70
C LYS A 53 3.80 -19.24 4.52
N ALA A 54 2.77 -18.43 4.33
CA ALA A 54 2.72 -17.43 3.26
C ALA A 54 3.85 -16.40 3.37
N LEU A 55 4.09 -15.86 4.57
CA LEU A 55 5.17 -14.90 4.83
C LEU A 55 6.55 -15.50 4.57
N LYS A 56 6.76 -16.77 4.90
CA LYS A 56 8.01 -17.50 4.62
C LYS A 56 8.20 -17.71 3.11
N LEU A 57 7.17 -18.15 2.39
CA LEU A 57 7.22 -18.39 0.95
C LEU A 57 7.40 -17.10 0.15
N SER A 58 6.84 -15.98 0.61
CA SER A 58 7.01 -14.67 -0.03
C SER A 58 8.36 -14.02 0.26
N ASP A 59 9.22 -14.63 1.10
CA ASP A 59 10.51 -14.08 1.51
C ASP A 59 10.42 -12.62 1.99
N ILE A 60 9.43 -12.34 2.83
CA ILE A 60 9.20 -10.99 3.33
C ILE A 60 10.42 -10.43 4.05
N SER A 61 11.17 -11.28 4.77
CA SER A 61 12.38 -10.87 5.48
C SER A 61 13.49 -10.44 4.51
N GLY A 62 13.71 -11.18 3.43
CA GLY A 62 14.65 -10.81 2.39
C GLY A 62 14.24 -9.53 1.66
N THR A 63 12.95 -9.39 1.37
CA THR A 63 12.40 -8.18 0.75
C THR A 63 12.59 -6.94 1.64
N LEU A 64 12.35 -7.06 2.94
CA LEU A 64 12.57 -5.97 3.90
C LEU A 64 14.06 -5.62 4.04
N ALA A 65 14.94 -6.62 4.08
CA ALA A 65 16.38 -6.39 4.12
C ALA A 65 16.88 -5.67 2.86
N GLN A 66 16.39 -6.06 1.68
CA GLN A 66 16.71 -5.37 0.43
C GLN A 66 16.18 -3.93 0.44
N SER A 67 14.96 -3.71 0.87
CA SER A 67 14.37 -2.37 1.00
C SER A 67 15.21 -1.44 1.88
N GLN A 68 15.83 -1.97 2.95
CA GLN A 68 16.74 -1.18 3.79
C GLN A 68 17.99 -0.71 3.03
N GLN A 69 18.53 -1.57 2.17
CA GLN A 69 19.67 -1.19 1.33
C GLN A 69 19.26 -0.12 0.29
N ASP A 70 18.09 -0.25 -0.29
CA ASP A 70 17.57 0.70 -1.26
C ASP A 70 17.25 2.07 -0.62
N MET A 71 16.96 2.10 0.69
CA MET A 71 16.74 3.34 1.47
C MET A 71 18.03 4.06 1.87
N ARG A 72 19.21 3.44 1.71
CA ARG A 72 20.49 4.02 2.14
C ARG A 72 20.76 5.42 1.57
N PRO A 73 20.56 5.70 0.26
CA PRO A 73 20.79 7.04 -0.28
C PRO A 73 19.91 8.11 0.37
N ILE A 74 18.69 7.73 0.78
CA ILE A 74 17.76 8.64 1.47
C ILE A 74 18.29 8.97 2.86
N TYR A 75 18.78 7.99 3.61
CA TYR A 75 19.40 8.22 4.93
C TYR A 75 20.65 9.12 4.82
N ASP A 76 21.48 8.92 3.79
CA ASP A 76 22.65 9.74 3.53
C ASP A 76 22.24 11.20 3.25
N GLN A 77 21.27 11.42 2.38
CA GLN A 77 20.76 12.76 2.06
C GLN A 77 20.15 13.46 3.28
N GLN A 78 19.30 12.76 4.05
CA GLN A 78 18.69 13.31 5.25
C GLN A 78 19.74 13.70 6.30
N ALA A 79 20.75 12.86 6.47
CA ALA A 79 21.84 13.13 7.40
C ALA A 79 22.65 14.38 6.98
N GLU A 80 22.93 14.55 5.70
CA GLU A 80 23.56 15.77 5.19
C GLU A 80 22.71 17.01 5.44
N GLU A 81 21.40 16.93 5.22
CA GLU A 81 20.46 18.05 5.48
C GLU A 81 20.44 18.41 6.96
N VAL A 82 20.47 17.42 7.85
CA VAL A 82 20.58 17.66 9.31
C VAL A 82 21.84 18.48 9.61
N ILE A 83 23.00 18.10 9.07
CA ILE A 83 24.25 18.84 9.27
C ILE A 83 24.16 20.26 8.69
N ARG A 84 23.66 20.42 7.46
CA ARG A 84 23.47 21.74 6.83
C ARG A 84 22.59 22.65 7.68
N ASN A 85 21.50 22.11 8.22
CA ASN A 85 20.56 22.88 9.04
C ASN A 85 21.15 23.27 10.41
N ILE A 86 21.89 22.38 11.06
CA ILE A 86 22.53 22.65 12.35
C ILE A 86 23.59 23.75 12.22
N PHE A 87 24.46 23.63 11.21
CA PHE A 87 25.61 24.53 11.04
C PHE A 87 25.32 25.72 10.13
N LYS A 88 24.10 25.84 9.57
CA LYS A 88 23.68 26.91 8.63
C LYS A 88 24.61 27.05 7.43
N ILE A 89 25.07 25.94 6.87
CA ILE A 89 26.01 25.88 5.76
C ILE A 89 25.35 25.30 4.50
N GLN A 90 25.85 25.65 3.33
CA GLN A 90 25.37 25.12 2.04
C GLN A 90 26.15 23.86 1.61
N GLN A 91 27.47 23.87 1.87
CA GLN A 91 28.36 22.79 1.47
C GLN A 91 29.07 22.20 2.70
N LEU A 92 29.10 20.87 2.74
CA LEU A 92 29.78 20.13 3.80
C LEU A 92 31.27 19.97 3.50
N ASN A 93 32.12 20.19 4.47
CA ASN A 93 33.53 19.81 4.42
C ASN A 93 33.67 18.30 4.69
N ALA A 94 34.90 17.77 4.58
CA ALA A 94 35.18 16.34 4.73
C ALA A 94 34.79 15.77 6.11
N GLU A 95 34.99 16.53 7.19
CA GLU A 95 34.60 16.10 8.53
C GLU A 95 33.08 16.06 8.71
N GLN A 96 32.39 17.06 8.16
CA GLN A 96 30.92 17.12 8.19
C GLN A 96 30.29 16.02 7.33
N GLN A 97 30.87 15.69 6.16
CA GLN A 97 30.45 14.55 5.35
C GLN A 97 30.63 13.23 6.11
N LYS A 98 31.76 13.06 6.82
CA LYS A 98 31.98 11.91 7.68
C LYS A 98 30.95 11.82 8.80
N ALA A 99 30.63 12.93 9.45
CA ALA A 99 29.60 12.99 10.48
C ALA A 99 28.20 12.66 9.92
N ALA A 100 27.84 13.19 8.74
CA ALA A 100 26.60 12.84 8.06
C ALA A 100 26.50 11.34 7.79
N LYS A 101 27.58 10.72 7.27
CA LYS A 101 27.61 9.28 7.04
C LYS A 101 27.39 8.48 8.34
N GLN A 102 28.01 8.90 9.46
CA GLN A 102 27.79 8.27 10.75
C GLN A 102 26.34 8.38 11.24
N ILE A 103 25.71 9.53 11.03
CA ILE A 103 24.29 9.73 11.34
C ILE A 103 23.42 8.78 10.48
N ALA A 104 23.70 8.68 9.18
CA ALA A 104 23.00 7.76 8.30
C ALA A 104 23.20 6.29 8.74
N ASP A 105 24.40 5.90 9.18
CA ASP A 105 24.69 4.56 9.71
C ASP A 105 23.86 4.28 10.98
N VAL A 106 23.75 5.25 11.87
CA VAL A 106 22.88 5.14 13.05
C VAL A 106 21.43 4.94 12.64
N THR A 107 20.91 5.76 11.73
CA THR A 107 19.53 5.64 11.23
C THR A 107 19.27 4.26 10.62
N ALA A 108 20.17 3.78 9.75
CA ALA A 108 20.08 2.46 9.14
C ALA A 108 20.11 1.34 10.19
N SER A 109 20.95 1.45 11.23
CA SER A 109 21.03 0.45 12.29
C SER A 109 19.76 0.35 13.13
N PHE A 110 19.11 1.50 13.44
CA PHE A 110 17.83 1.51 14.12
C PHE A 110 16.72 0.91 13.27
N SER A 111 16.68 1.23 11.99
CA SER A 111 15.72 0.66 11.04
C SER A 111 15.89 -0.86 10.91
N GLN A 112 17.14 -1.34 10.82
CA GLN A 112 17.44 -2.76 10.81
C GLN A 112 17.02 -3.46 12.11
N LYS A 113 17.26 -2.83 13.26
CA LYS A 113 16.83 -3.35 14.55
C LYS A 113 15.30 -3.46 14.63
N LEU A 114 14.55 -2.48 14.11
CA LEU A 114 13.11 -2.48 14.07
C LEU A 114 12.56 -3.68 13.28
N ILE A 115 13.03 -3.88 12.04
CA ILE A 115 12.53 -4.98 11.19
C ILE A 115 12.94 -6.37 11.68
N SER A 116 14.00 -6.44 12.50
CA SER A 116 14.46 -7.69 13.13
C SER A 116 13.78 -7.97 14.48
N ASP A 117 12.97 -7.05 14.99
CA ASP A 117 12.26 -7.23 16.26
C ASP A 117 11.15 -8.28 16.09
N PRO A 118 11.07 -9.29 16.97
CA PRO A 118 9.98 -10.27 16.94
C PRO A 118 8.58 -9.65 16.99
N LYS A 119 8.42 -8.49 17.65
CA LYS A 119 7.16 -7.75 17.69
C LYS A 119 6.76 -7.22 16.32
N PHE A 120 7.73 -6.85 15.47
CA PHE A 120 7.46 -6.43 14.11
C PHE A 120 6.90 -7.60 13.27
N VAL A 121 7.48 -8.79 13.39
CA VAL A 121 6.96 -10.00 12.73
C VAL A 121 5.56 -10.34 13.21
N GLN A 122 5.31 -10.24 14.53
CA GLN A 122 3.96 -10.44 15.08
C GLN A 122 2.95 -9.43 14.55
N MET A 123 3.36 -8.17 14.44
CA MET A 123 2.54 -7.11 13.83
C MET A 123 2.20 -7.43 12.38
N LEU A 124 3.19 -7.86 11.57
CA LEU A 124 2.95 -8.29 10.18
C LEU A 124 1.96 -9.44 10.11
N LYS A 125 2.11 -10.48 10.92
CA LYS A 125 1.16 -11.61 10.99
C LYS A 125 -0.25 -11.11 11.29
N LYS A 126 -0.40 -10.25 12.31
CA LYS A 126 -1.69 -9.68 12.70
C LYS A 126 -2.34 -8.89 11.57
N VAL A 127 -1.59 -8.03 10.90
CA VAL A 127 -2.09 -7.25 9.74
C VAL A 127 -2.53 -8.20 8.63
N TYR A 128 -1.75 -9.23 8.33
CA TYR A 128 -2.07 -10.22 7.31
C TYR A 128 -3.38 -10.95 7.63
N MET A 129 -3.53 -11.45 8.87
CA MET A 129 -4.74 -12.12 9.35
C MET A 129 -5.98 -11.22 9.36
N GLN A 130 -5.82 -9.91 9.53
CA GLN A 130 -6.91 -8.94 9.47
C GLN A 130 -7.31 -8.55 8.04
N THR A 131 -6.40 -8.74 7.09
CA THR A 131 -6.56 -8.29 5.70
C THR A 131 -7.10 -9.38 4.80
N PHE A 132 -6.65 -10.61 5.01
CA PHE A 132 -6.94 -11.75 4.13
C PHE A 132 -7.78 -12.82 4.82
N THR A 133 -8.59 -13.50 4.03
CA THR A 133 -9.29 -14.71 4.44
C THR A 133 -8.37 -15.93 4.35
N GLU A 134 -8.72 -17.01 5.03
CA GLU A 134 -7.95 -18.26 4.94
C GLU A 134 -7.89 -18.80 3.51
N GLU A 135 -8.97 -18.71 2.75
CA GLU A 135 -9.02 -19.14 1.35
C GLU A 135 -8.04 -18.35 0.48
N GLU A 136 -7.97 -17.02 0.64
CA GLU A 136 -7.04 -16.17 -0.09
C GLU A 136 -5.59 -16.49 0.27
N VAL A 137 -5.30 -16.72 1.56
CA VAL A 137 -3.96 -17.10 2.02
C VAL A 137 -3.54 -18.45 1.45
N LEU A 138 -4.43 -19.45 1.47
CA LEU A 138 -4.16 -20.76 0.91
C LEU A 138 -3.94 -20.71 -0.61
N ALA A 139 -4.74 -19.91 -1.33
CA ALA A 139 -4.54 -19.70 -2.78
C ALA A 139 -3.18 -19.01 -3.07
N ASN A 140 -2.80 -18.03 -2.26
CA ASN A 140 -1.48 -17.39 -2.37
C ASN A 140 -0.34 -18.37 -2.07
N ILE A 141 -0.47 -19.23 -1.06
CA ILE A 141 0.50 -20.28 -0.76
C ILE A 141 0.66 -21.21 -1.97
N GLN A 142 -0.44 -21.72 -2.54
CA GLN A 142 -0.40 -22.57 -3.72
C GLN A 142 0.33 -21.91 -4.89
N PHE A 143 0.07 -20.63 -5.13
CA PHE A 143 0.77 -19.86 -6.15
C PHE A 143 2.27 -19.74 -5.85
N LEU A 144 2.64 -19.38 -4.64
CA LEU A 144 4.02 -19.20 -4.21
C LEU A 144 4.83 -20.51 -4.14
N GLU A 145 4.18 -21.66 -4.04
CA GLU A 145 4.84 -22.98 -4.11
C GLU A 145 5.25 -23.35 -5.55
N THR A 146 4.78 -22.62 -6.56
CA THR A 146 5.17 -22.85 -7.96
C THR A 146 6.44 -22.06 -8.33
N PRO A 147 7.28 -22.59 -9.26
CA PRO A 147 8.43 -21.84 -9.77
C PRO A 147 8.05 -20.51 -10.42
N ILE A 148 6.89 -20.44 -11.08
CA ILE A 148 6.37 -19.22 -11.69
C ILE A 148 5.97 -18.23 -10.61
N GLY A 149 5.26 -18.67 -9.57
CA GLY A 149 4.87 -17.83 -8.42
C GLY A 149 6.08 -17.22 -7.72
N GLN A 150 7.12 -18.01 -7.45
CA GLN A 150 8.37 -17.52 -6.88
C GLN A 150 9.06 -16.48 -7.80
N SER A 151 9.11 -16.74 -9.10
CA SER A 151 9.68 -15.80 -10.07
C SER A 151 8.91 -14.48 -10.10
N ILE A 152 7.58 -14.54 -10.11
CA ILE A 152 6.72 -13.34 -10.11
C ILE A 152 6.89 -12.57 -8.80
N ASN A 153 6.83 -13.25 -7.65
CA ASN A 153 7.01 -12.63 -6.33
C ASN A 153 8.32 -11.85 -6.25
N LYS A 154 9.44 -12.48 -6.63
CA LYS A 154 10.77 -11.82 -6.65
C LYS A 154 10.81 -10.62 -7.60
N LYS A 155 10.26 -10.75 -8.81
CA LYS A 155 10.24 -9.67 -9.80
C LYS A 155 9.32 -8.52 -9.37
N SER A 156 8.18 -8.82 -8.75
CA SER A 156 7.25 -7.82 -8.24
C SER A 156 7.88 -6.99 -7.12
N SER A 157 8.58 -7.64 -6.19
CA SER A 157 9.32 -6.95 -5.12
C SER A 157 10.38 -6.00 -5.69
N LYS A 158 11.18 -6.49 -6.67
CA LYS A 158 12.19 -5.66 -7.35
C LYS A 158 11.56 -4.49 -8.12
N MET A 159 10.50 -4.75 -8.87
CA MET A 159 9.77 -3.73 -9.61
C MET A 159 9.23 -2.64 -8.67
N MET A 160 8.65 -3.02 -7.52
CA MET A 160 8.14 -2.06 -6.54
C MET A 160 9.26 -1.18 -5.97
N ALA A 161 10.42 -1.76 -5.65
CA ALA A 161 11.59 -1.01 -5.19
C ALA A 161 12.09 0.00 -6.25
N GLU A 162 12.13 -0.40 -7.53
CA GLU A 162 12.51 0.49 -8.64
C GLU A 162 11.49 1.62 -8.83
N ILE A 163 10.19 1.32 -8.76
CA ILE A 163 9.13 2.34 -8.85
C ILE A 163 9.29 3.35 -7.70
N MET A 164 9.52 2.88 -6.47
CA MET A 164 9.68 3.76 -5.32
C MET A 164 10.92 4.66 -5.48
N ARG A 165 12.07 4.10 -5.88
CA ARG A 165 13.29 4.88 -6.13
C ARG A 165 13.07 5.95 -7.20
N ASN A 166 12.54 5.56 -8.36
CA ASN A 166 12.28 6.49 -9.46
C ASN A 166 11.27 7.58 -9.05
N SER A 167 10.28 7.24 -8.22
CA SER A 167 9.31 8.22 -7.70
C SER A 167 9.97 9.23 -6.77
N ILE A 168 10.91 8.80 -5.93
CA ILE A 168 11.69 9.69 -5.06
C ILE A 168 12.59 10.60 -5.90
N GLU A 169 13.32 10.06 -6.88
CA GLU A 169 14.16 10.84 -7.78
C GLU A 169 13.35 11.89 -8.55
N MET A 170 12.19 11.49 -9.09
CA MET A 170 11.29 12.40 -9.79
C MET A 170 10.72 13.47 -8.87
N SER A 171 10.32 13.11 -7.63
CA SER A 171 9.84 14.06 -6.63
C SER A 171 10.93 15.06 -6.24
N THR A 172 12.17 14.58 -6.06
CA THR A 172 13.32 15.44 -5.77
C THR A 172 13.60 16.42 -6.92
N ALA A 173 13.58 15.94 -8.15
CA ALA A 173 13.75 16.79 -9.34
C ALA A 173 12.65 17.84 -9.45
N MET A 174 11.39 17.47 -9.19
CA MET A 174 10.28 18.42 -9.16
C MET A 174 10.45 19.48 -8.07
N MET A 175 10.92 19.09 -6.89
CA MET A 175 11.18 20.03 -5.79
C MET A 175 12.36 20.96 -6.06
N GLN A 176 13.29 20.58 -6.93
CA GLN A 176 14.42 21.42 -7.36
C GLN A 176 14.08 22.32 -8.56
N ASP A 177 12.98 22.08 -9.25
CA ASP A 177 12.54 22.90 -10.37
C ASP A 177 12.12 24.31 -9.90
N PRO A 178 12.72 25.40 -10.46
CA PRO A 178 12.43 26.76 -10.02
C PRO A 178 10.97 27.16 -10.14
N THR A 179 10.26 26.63 -11.13
CA THR A 179 8.84 26.94 -11.37
C THR A 179 7.99 26.30 -10.28
N THR A 180 8.25 25.03 -9.98
CA THR A 180 7.58 24.29 -8.91
C THR A 180 7.85 24.92 -7.54
N GLN A 181 9.09 25.31 -7.27
CA GLN A 181 9.44 26.02 -6.03
C GLN A 181 8.69 27.35 -5.89
N LYS A 182 8.64 28.14 -6.96
CA LYS A 182 7.91 29.41 -6.95
C LYS A 182 6.43 29.21 -6.68
N GLU A 183 5.80 28.25 -7.36
CA GLU A 183 4.39 27.94 -7.15
C GLU A 183 4.11 27.46 -5.70
N MET A 184 4.94 26.58 -5.18
CA MET A 184 4.84 26.09 -3.82
C MET A 184 4.98 27.22 -2.80
N ASN A 185 6.00 28.08 -2.97
CA ASN A 185 6.23 29.22 -2.09
C ASN A 185 5.05 30.20 -2.09
N GLN A 186 4.48 30.48 -3.27
CA GLN A 186 3.29 31.35 -3.39
C GLN A 186 2.07 30.75 -2.67
N ARG A 187 1.86 29.43 -2.79
CA ARG A 187 0.77 28.75 -2.08
C ARG A 187 0.97 28.75 -0.57
N VAL A 188 2.19 28.48 -0.10
CA VAL A 188 2.55 28.52 1.33
C VAL A 188 2.39 29.93 1.88
N GLU A 189 2.90 30.96 1.20
CA GLU A 189 2.74 32.36 1.60
C GLU A 189 1.28 32.76 1.71
N LYS A 190 0.44 32.36 0.75
CA LYS A 190 -1.01 32.63 0.80
C LYS A 190 -1.68 32.00 2.02
N ILE A 191 -1.23 30.81 2.45
CA ILE A 191 -1.73 30.11 3.64
C ILE A 191 -1.25 30.80 4.92
N LEU A 192 0.01 31.23 4.96
CA LEU A 192 0.61 31.84 6.15
C LEU A 192 0.20 33.30 6.37
N LYS A 193 -0.13 34.04 5.30
CA LYS A 193 -0.47 35.47 5.36
C LYS A 193 -1.55 35.83 6.40
N PRO A 194 -2.65 35.08 6.58
CA PRO A 194 -3.63 35.36 7.64
C PRO A 194 -3.07 35.19 9.05
N LEU A 195 -2.15 34.23 9.24
CA LEU A 195 -1.58 33.96 10.57
C LEU A 195 -0.65 35.08 11.04
N PHE A 196 0.10 35.69 10.14
CA PHE A 196 0.94 36.87 10.47
C PHE A 196 0.11 38.08 10.84
N LYS A 197 -1.04 38.31 10.17
CA LYS A 197 -1.95 39.39 10.51
C LYS A 197 -2.59 39.28 11.90
N GLN A 198 -2.89 38.03 12.33
CA GLN A 198 -3.42 37.80 13.67
C GLN A 198 -2.41 38.07 14.78
N ASN A 199 -1.12 37.77 14.54
CA ASN A 199 -0.05 38.06 15.51
C ASN A 199 0.27 39.54 15.66
N GLU A 200 0.02 40.37 14.64
CA GLU A 200 0.18 41.83 14.73
C GLU A 200 -0.94 42.53 15.52
N GLN A 201 -2.15 41.94 15.53
CA GLN A 201 -3.31 42.46 16.27
C GLN A 201 -3.35 42.03 17.74
N SER A 202 -2.52 41.09 18.16
CA SER A 202 -2.44 40.57 19.54
C SER A 202 -1.27 41.18 20.35
N LYS A 203 -0.56 42.16 19.79
CA LYS A 203 0.44 42.96 20.48
C LYS A 203 -0.07 44.40 20.72
#